data_663254cf11e73838afdb68d085c4fc65
#
_entry.id   663254cf11e73838afdb68d085c4fc65
#
_cell.length_a   1.000
_cell.length_b   1.000
_cell.length_c   1.000
_cell.angle_alpha   90.00
_cell.angle_beta   90.00
_cell.angle_gamma   90.00
#
_symmetry.space_group_name_H-M   'P 1'
#
loop_
_entity.id
_entity.type
_entity.pdbx_description
1 polymer ?
#
loop_
_entity_poly.entity_id
_entity_poly.type
_entity_poly.pdbx_seq_one_letter_code
_entity_poly.pdbx_strand_id
1 'polypeptide(L)'
;MNDRCFGRMMAMAAIVALVALTPLPAAGQEVPWYKIVHSRCPGEPGKFHPCALEKAKTFNPPRTPDRKPDMQGHWIGGPESSQDIEEHPESFGIPANPTLIVDPADGKIPYQPWAAAEKQKNFKEYQDPQGQCFPSGVPRQMYVPFGFQILQTPGHVVIAFEHNHASRIIPTDGRPHVGKNIRLWEMDSRGRWEGDTLVVDVTNSNGRPWLDAQGNFFSAALHVVERLTMVDTDTIHYDATIEDPQVYTRPWKIAFPIRRNKQPDHEQIEYACHEGERDEQHIGSLGYKTYPGVVPPQ
;
A
#
# COMPACT_ATOMS: atom_id res chain seq x y z
N MET A 1 87.26 -31.12 -30.88
CA MET A 1 86.55 -32.04 -30.03
C MET A 1 85.17 -31.46 -29.74
N ASN A 2 84.26 -32.15 -30.27
CA ASN A 2 82.81 -32.01 -30.28
C ASN A 2 82.20 -31.66 -28.93
N ASP A 3 81.20 -30.81 -28.98
CA ASP A 3 79.90 -31.28 -28.40
C ASP A 3 78.75 -30.35 -28.85
N ARG A 4 77.84 -30.98 -29.50
CA ARG A 4 76.59 -30.43 -29.96
C ARG A 4 75.59 -30.46 -28.79
N CYS A 5 75.12 -29.33 -28.32
CA CYS A 5 73.98 -29.26 -27.49
C CYS A 5 72.77 -28.88 -28.31
N PHE A 6 71.85 -29.86 -28.47
CA PHE A 6 70.54 -29.69 -29.06
C PHE A 6 69.65 -28.90 -28.09
N GLY A 7 69.29 -27.69 -28.47
CA GLY A 7 68.23 -26.94 -27.77
C GLY A 7 66.86 -27.45 -28.15
N ARG A 8 66.16 -28.00 -27.18
CA ARG A 8 64.74 -28.32 -27.30
C ARG A 8 63.94 -27.03 -27.16
N MET A 9 63.39 -26.56 -28.27
CA MET A 9 62.29 -25.56 -28.22
C MET A 9 61.06 -26.19 -27.61
N MET A 10 60.72 -25.81 -26.40
CA MET A 10 59.41 -26.05 -25.84
C MET A 10 58.44 -25.03 -26.46
N ALA A 11 57.56 -25.52 -27.31
CA ALA A 11 56.38 -24.79 -27.72
C ALA A 11 55.41 -24.70 -26.55
N MET A 12 55.30 -23.55 -25.90
CA MET A 12 54.19 -23.26 -24.98
C MET A 12 52.94 -23.02 -25.81
N ALA A 13 52.07 -24.02 -25.84
CA ALA A 13 50.70 -23.85 -26.32
C ALA A 13 49.95 -23.00 -25.31
N ALA A 14 49.68 -21.75 -25.62
CA ALA A 14 48.78 -20.91 -24.87
C ALA A 14 47.34 -21.41 -25.09
N ILE A 15 46.83 -22.13 -24.13
CA ILE A 15 45.39 -22.44 -24.06
C ILE A 15 44.66 -21.15 -23.67
N VAL A 16 44.15 -20.44 -24.68
CA VAL A 16 43.18 -19.37 -24.45
C VAL A 16 41.87 -20.05 -24.02
N ALA A 17 41.61 -20.10 -22.71
CA ALA A 17 40.32 -20.46 -22.17
C ALA A 17 39.32 -19.36 -22.58
N LEU A 18 38.54 -19.62 -23.64
CA LEU A 18 37.34 -18.83 -23.91
C LEU A 18 36.37 -19.09 -22.77
N VAL A 19 36.40 -18.25 -21.75
CA VAL A 19 35.31 -18.17 -20.81
C VAL A 19 34.10 -17.64 -21.59
N ALA A 20 33.22 -18.52 -22.04
CA ALA A 20 31.93 -18.13 -22.57
C ALA A 20 31.24 -17.38 -21.42
N LEU A 21 31.19 -16.07 -21.54
CA LEU A 21 30.30 -15.21 -20.76
C LEU A 21 28.87 -15.61 -21.16
N THR A 22 28.35 -16.66 -20.53
CA THR A 22 26.93 -16.87 -20.51
C THR A 22 26.37 -15.60 -19.83
N PRO A 23 25.47 -14.84 -20.48
CA PRO A 23 24.80 -13.76 -19.78
C PRO A 23 24.18 -14.37 -18.55
N LEU A 24 24.59 -13.91 -17.36
CA LEU A 24 23.85 -14.19 -16.14
C LEU A 24 22.40 -13.83 -16.46
N PRO A 25 21.41 -14.70 -16.14
CA PRO A 25 20.03 -14.29 -16.30
C PRO A 25 19.89 -12.96 -15.58
N ALA A 26 19.48 -11.94 -16.32
CA ALA A 26 19.14 -10.65 -15.74
C ALA A 26 18.23 -10.97 -14.54
N ALA A 27 18.58 -10.46 -13.35
CA ALA A 27 17.77 -10.62 -12.16
C ALA A 27 16.35 -10.40 -12.62
N GLY A 28 15.50 -11.45 -12.52
CA GLY A 28 14.22 -11.49 -13.21
C GLY A 28 13.45 -10.24 -12.85
N GLN A 29 13.03 -9.49 -13.86
CA GLN A 29 12.18 -8.33 -13.63
C GLN A 29 10.98 -8.82 -12.83
N GLU A 30 10.84 -8.35 -11.60
CA GLU A 30 9.68 -8.71 -10.79
C GLU A 30 8.42 -8.35 -11.57
N VAL A 31 7.51 -9.31 -11.65
CA VAL A 31 6.24 -9.09 -12.34
C VAL A 31 5.47 -8.02 -11.57
N PRO A 32 5.15 -6.88 -12.19
CA PRO A 32 4.38 -5.86 -11.51
C PRO A 32 3.11 -6.43 -10.87
N TRP A 33 2.79 -6.02 -9.66
CA TRP A 33 1.70 -6.60 -8.85
C TRP A 33 0.36 -6.63 -9.61
N TYR A 34 0.05 -5.60 -10.39
CA TYR A 34 -1.19 -5.51 -11.17
C TYR A 34 -1.25 -6.45 -12.37
N LYS A 35 -0.12 -7.06 -12.76
CA LYS A 35 -0.07 -8.13 -13.77
C LYS A 35 -0.21 -9.52 -13.18
N ILE A 36 -0.16 -9.64 -11.85
CA ILE A 36 -0.35 -10.91 -11.16
C ILE A 36 -1.83 -11.27 -11.17
N VAL A 37 -2.15 -12.52 -11.45
CA VAL A 37 -3.51 -13.04 -11.39
C VAL A 37 -3.82 -13.50 -9.96
N HIS A 38 -4.87 -12.95 -9.37
CA HIS A 38 -5.32 -13.26 -8.01
C HIS A 38 -6.65 -14.01 -8.07
N SER A 39 -6.71 -15.23 -7.52
CA SER A 39 -7.94 -16.04 -7.57
C SER A 39 -8.54 -16.19 -8.98
N ARG A 40 -7.70 -16.26 -10.02
CA ARG A 40 -8.08 -16.19 -11.45
C ARG A 40 -8.70 -14.85 -11.88
N CYS A 41 -8.57 -13.82 -11.07
CA CYS A 41 -8.90 -12.44 -11.44
C CYS A 41 -7.64 -11.70 -11.88
N PRO A 42 -7.71 -10.84 -12.91
CA PRO A 42 -6.61 -9.94 -13.24
C PRO A 42 -6.24 -9.05 -12.04
N GLY A 43 -4.95 -8.74 -11.85
CA GLY A 43 -4.51 -7.91 -10.72
C GLY A 43 -4.81 -6.41 -10.88
N GLU A 44 -5.06 -5.93 -12.10
CA GLU A 44 -5.41 -4.54 -12.38
C GLU A 44 -6.73 -4.15 -11.68
N PRO A 45 -6.78 -3.08 -10.88
CA PRO A 45 -7.91 -2.76 -10.00
C PRO A 45 -9.27 -2.72 -10.68
N GLY A 46 -9.39 -2.04 -11.81
CA GLY A 46 -10.64 -1.93 -12.55
C GLY A 46 -11.18 -3.26 -13.10
N LYS A 47 -10.30 -4.24 -13.32
CA LYS A 47 -10.66 -5.60 -13.75
C LYS A 47 -10.78 -6.55 -12.57
N PHE A 48 -9.94 -6.35 -11.55
CA PHE A 48 -9.95 -7.16 -10.33
C PHE A 48 -11.27 -6.99 -9.56
N HIS A 49 -11.66 -5.75 -9.32
CA HIS A 49 -12.82 -5.43 -8.48
C HIS A 49 -14.11 -6.19 -8.87
N PRO A 50 -14.63 -6.11 -10.11
CA PRO A 50 -15.84 -6.83 -10.50
C PRO A 50 -15.65 -8.35 -10.45
N CYS A 51 -14.47 -8.87 -10.82
CA CYS A 51 -14.18 -10.28 -10.76
C CYS A 51 -14.15 -10.78 -9.30
N ALA A 52 -13.54 -10.04 -8.40
CA ALA A 52 -13.45 -10.37 -6.98
C ALA A 52 -14.84 -10.41 -6.31
N LEU A 53 -15.73 -9.47 -6.67
CA LEU A 53 -17.11 -9.47 -6.19
C LEU A 53 -17.87 -10.74 -6.58
N GLU A 54 -17.66 -11.25 -7.81
CA GLU A 54 -18.27 -12.53 -8.22
C GLU A 54 -17.64 -13.73 -7.50
N LYS A 55 -16.33 -13.74 -7.30
CA LYS A 55 -15.64 -14.78 -6.55
C LYS A 55 -16.10 -14.88 -5.10
N ALA A 56 -16.26 -13.74 -4.45
CA ALA A 56 -16.73 -13.67 -3.06
C ALA A 56 -18.08 -14.37 -2.84
N LYS A 57 -18.96 -14.42 -3.87
CA LYS A 57 -20.25 -15.08 -3.76
C LYS A 57 -20.18 -16.60 -3.60
N THR A 58 -19.08 -17.21 -4.05
CA THR A 58 -18.93 -18.66 -4.09
C THR A 58 -17.80 -19.19 -3.21
N PHE A 59 -16.92 -18.33 -2.75
CA PHE A 59 -15.83 -18.75 -1.86
C PHE A 59 -16.36 -18.95 -0.44
N ASN A 60 -16.01 -20.09 0.16
CA ASN A 60 -16.28 -20.36 1.56
C ASN A 60 -14.97 -20.29 2.34
N PRO A 61 -14.70 -19.18 3.06
CA PRO A 61 -13.43 -18.99 3.74
C PRO A 61 -13.26 -19.94 4.94
N PRO A 62 -12.03 -20.28 5.31
CA PRO A 62 -11.75 -20.85 6.63
C PRO A 62 -12.35 -20.03 7.74
N ARG A 63 -12.63 -20.66 8.88
CA ARG A 63 -13.30 -19.99 10.00
C ARG A 63 -12.45 -20.01 11.26
N THR A 64 -12.45 -18.90 11.96
CA THR A 64 -11.98 -18.81 13.34
C THR A 64 -12.91 -19.60 14.29
N PRO A 65 -12.48 -19.87 15.54
CA PRO A 65 -13.34 -20.55 16.52
C PRO A 65 -14.69 -19.86 16.78
N ASP A 66 -14.76 -18.53 16.66
CA ASP A 66 -15.98 -17.73 16.75
C ASP A 66 -16.74 -17.60 15.42
N ARG A 67 -16.40 -18.48 14.44
CA ARG A 67 -17.05 -18.63 13.12
C ARG A 67 -16.95 -17.44 12.18
N LYS A 68 -16.02 -16.52 12.40
CA LYS A 68 -15.73 -15.45 11.45
C LYS A 68 -14.80 -15.95 10.36
N PRO A 69 -14.78 -15.35 9.16
CA PRO A 69 -13.72 -15.62 8.18
C PRO A 69 -12.34 -15.47 8.80
N ASP A 70 -11.47 -16.46 8.62
CA ASP A 70 -10.12 -16.44 9.16
C ASP A 70 -9.16 -15.70 8.22
N MET A 71 -8.97 -14.42 8.49
CA MET A 71 -8.04 -13.55 7.77
C MET A 71 -6.66 -13.48 8.44
N GLN A 72 -6.41 -14.25 9.50
CA GLN A 72 -5.15 -14.17 10.24
C GLN A 72 -3.95 -14.51 9.38
N GLY A 73 -2.80 -13.93 9.72
CA GLY A 73 -1.52 -14.15 9.06
C GLY A 73 -0.90 -12.90 8.46
N HIS A 74 0.18 -13.08 7.70
CA HIS A 74 0.93 -12.00 7.07
C HIS A 74 0.42 -11.72 5.67
N TRP A 75 0.30 -10.43 5.36
CA TRP A 75 -0.28 -9.94 4.12
C TRP A 75 0.56 -8.81 3.53
N ILE A 76 0.44 -8.62 2.23
CA ILE A 76 1.07 -7.53 1.48
C ILE A 76 -0.04 -6.79 0.73
N GLY A 77 -0.14 -5.49 0.92
CA GLY A 77 -1.08 -4.62 0.22
C GLY A 77 -0.68 -4.32 -1.23
N GLY A 78 -1.32 -3.37 -1.85
CA GLY A 78 -1.00 -2.87 -3.19
C GLY A 78 0.25 -1.98 -3.13
N PRO A 79 1.42 -2.45 -3.59
CA PRO A 79 2.69 -1.95 -3.09
C PRO A 79 3.11 -0.56 -3.53
N GLU A 80 2.67 -0.05 -4.67
CA GLU A 80 3.32 1.16 -5.24
C GLU A 80 2.38 2.36 -5.32
N SER A 81 1.12 2.15 -4.99
CA SER A 81 0.08 3.18 -5.08
C SER A 81 0.17 4.25 -4.00
N SER A 82 1.05 4.07 -3.03
CA SER A 82 1.36 5.13 -2.05
C SER A 82 2.13 6.30 -2.67
N GLN A 83 2.72 6.12 -3.86
CA GLN A 83 3.39 7.19 -4.62
C GLN A 83 2.37 8.02 -5.40
N ASP A 84 1.41 7.37 -6.05
CA ASP A 84 0.27 8.01 -6.71
C ASP A 84 -0.90 7.01 -6.76
N ILE A 85 -2.03 7.40 -6.24
CA ILE A 85 -3.25 6.58 -6.24
C ILE A 85 -3.96 6.58 -7.60
N GLU A 86 -3.69 7.58 -8.44
CA GLU A 86 -4.11 7.65 -9.82
C GLU A 86 -3.12 6.91 -10.74
N GLU A 87 -3.53 6.66 -11.97
CA GLU A 87 -2.62 6.08 -12.97
C GLU A 87 -1.44 7.01 -13.28
N HIS A 88 -0.24 6.46 -13.26
CA HIS A 88 0.98 7.17 -13.64
C HIS A 88 1.95 6.29 -14.45
N PRO A 89 2.69 6.87 -15.40
CA PRO A 89 3.75 6.18 -16.12
C PRO A 89 4.96 5.95 -15.21
N GLU A 90 5.88 5.10 -15.66
CA GLU A 90 7.18 4.95 -15.01
C GLU A 90 7.93 6.30 -14.97
N SER A 91 8.50 6.63 -13.82
CA SER A 91 9.22 7.87 -13.57
C SER A 91 10.28 7.66 -12.50
N PHE A 92 11.52 8.01 -12.78
CA PHE A 92 12.65 8.12 -11.84
C PHE A 92 12.71 7.04 -10.73
N GLY A 93 12.67 5.75 -11.13
CA GLY A 93 12.71 4.62 -10.19
C GLY A 93 11.37 4.29 -9.53
N ILE A 94 10.31 4.96 -9.92
CA ILE A 94 8.93 4.63 -9.54
C ILE A 94 8.31 3.88 -10.72
N PRO A 95 7.97 2.61 -10.57
CA PRO A 95 7.31 1.83 -11.64
C PRO A 95 5.99 2.44 -12.07
N ALA A 96 5.63 2.25 -13.34
CA ALA A 96 4.28 2.57 -13.81
C ALA A 96 3.22 1.81 -13.00
N ASN A 97 2.15 2.48 -12.63
CA ASN A 97 1.10 1.89 -11.82
C ASN A 97 -0.29 2.27 -12.36
N PRO A 98 -1.23 1.31 -12.47
CA PRO A 98 -2.61 1.64 -12.76
C PRO A 98 -3.27 2.32 -11.56
N THR A 99 -4.30 3.10 -11.82
CA THR A 99 -5.10 3.70 -10.77
C THR A 99 -5.71 2.65 -9.82
N LEU A 100 -5.74 2.93 -8.52
CA LEU A 100 -6.55 2.15 -7.56
C LEU A 100 -8.03 2.52 -7.61
N ILE A 101 -8.36 3.63 -8.26
CA ILE A 101 -9.72 4.17 -8.30
C ILE A 101 -10.55 3.33 -9.27
N VAL A 102 -11.63 2.75 -8.76
CA VAL A 102 -12.57 1.92 -9.53
C VAL A 102 -13.91 2.62 -9.76
N ASP A 103 -14.16 3.68 -9.03
CA ASP A 103 -15.28 4.61 -9.22
C ASP A 103 -14.85 6.02 -8.76
N PRO A 104 -14.82 6.99 -9.67
CA PRO A 104 -15.32 7.02 -11.07
C PRO A 104 -14.47 6.18 -12.03
N ALA A 105 -15.10 5.83 -13.16
CA ALA A 105 -14.49 4.96 -14.18
C ALA A 105 -13.31 5.59 -14.92
N ASP A 106 -13.13 6.92 -14.84
CA ASP A 106 -11.99 7.63 -15.41
C ASP A 106 -10.72 7.51 -14.52
N GLY A 107 -10.87 6.89 -13.34
CA GLY A 107 -9.75 6.66 -12.42
C GLY A 107 -9.19 7.92 -11.76
N LYS A 108 -9.96 9.00 -11.70
CA LYS A 108 -9.56 10.29 -11.13
C LYS A 108 -10.32 10.61 -9.85
N ILE A 109 -9.63 11.29 -8.91
CA ILE A 109 -10.27 11.77 -7.69
C ILE A 109 -11.24 12.90 -8.05
N PRO A 110 -12.52 12.81 -7.65
CA PRO A 110 -13.53 13.81 -7.99
C PRO A 110 -13.45 15.05 -7.10
N TYR A 111 -12.35 15.79 -7.20
CA TYR A 111 -12.11 16.99 -6.42
C TYR A 111 -13.12 18.10 -6.70
N GLN A 112 -13.46 18.87 -5.66
CA GLN A 112 -14.02 20.20 -5.87
C GLN A 112 -12.99 21.12 -6.55
N PRO A 113 -13.42 22.16 -7.29
CA PRO A 113 -12.49 23.00 -8.05
C PRO A 113 -11.37 23.63 -7.19
N TRP A 114 -11.68 24.08 -5.97
CA TRP A 114 -10.69 24.62 -5.06
C TRP A 114 -9.68 23.56 -4.57
N ALA A 115 -10.16 22.34 -4.34
CA ALA A 115 -9.34 21.25 -3.82
C ALA A 115 -8.33 20.73 -4.86
N ALA A 116 -8.70 20.76 -6.14
CA ALA A 116 -7.76 20.45 -7.23
C ALA A 116 -6.58 21.42 -7.27
N ALA A 117 -6.82 22.71 -7.01
CA ALA A 117 -5.75 23.70 -6.89
C ALA A 117 -4.91 23.51 -5.63
N GLU A 118 -5.53 23.17 -4.50
CA GLU A 118 -4.84 22.90 -3.25
C GLU A 118 -3.94 21.66 -3.34
N LYS A 119 -4.37 20.59 -4.02
CA LYS A 119 -3.53 19.41 -4.32
C LYS A 119 -2.23 19.82 -4.99
N GLN A 120 -2.28 20.70 -6.00
CA GLN A 120 -1.09 21.18 -6.70
C GLN A 120 -0.17 22.01 -5.79
N LYS A 121 -0.75 22.81 -4.90
CA LYS A 121 -0.01 23.57 -3.92
C LYS A 121 0.65 22.65 -2.90
N ASN A 122 -0.07 21.64 -2.39
CA ASN A 122 0.46 20.66 -1.46
C ASN A 122 1.74 20.00 -2.02
N PHE A 123 1.67 19.50 -3.23
CA PHE A 123 2.80 18.86 -3.90
C PHE A 123 4.03 19.79 -4.07
N LYS A 124 3.81 21.09 -4.26
CA LYS A 124 4.89 22.06 -4.49
C LYS A 124 5.50 22.62 -3.22
N GLU A 125 4.70 22.81 -2.18
CA GLU A 125 5.11 23.59 -1.01
C GLU A 125 5.38 22.74 0.23
N TYR A 126 4.77 21.55 0.30
CA TYR A 126 4.85 20.72 1.49
C TYR A 126 5.51 19.37 1.18
N GLN A 127 6.12 18.83 2.21
CA GLN A 127 6.54 17.43 2.18
C GLN A 127 5.37 16.52 2.55
N ASP A 128 5.35 15.36 1.91
CA ASP A 128 4.44 14.28 2.32
C ASP A 128 4.64 13.95 3.80
N PRO A 129 3.58 14.02 4.62
CA PRO A 129 3.68 13.70 6.05
C PRO A 129 4.23 12.30 6.32
N GLN A 130 3.95 11.32 5.46
CA GLN A 130 4.53 9.98 5.58
C GLN A 130 6.05 10.00 5.43
N GLY A 131 6.60 10.83 4.56
CA GLY A 131 8.04 11.03 4.41
C GLY A 131 8.69 11.69 5.62
N GLN A 132 7.90 12.33 6.49
CA GLN A 132 8.31 12.86 7.81
C GLN A 132 7.96 11.90 8.95
N CYS A 133 7.76 10.61 8.67
CA CYS A 133 7.45 9.57 9.66
C CYS A 133 6.11 9.73 10.40
N PHE A 134 5.21 10.58 9.93
CA PHE A 134 3.85 10.60 10.47
C PHE A 134 3.06 9.38 9.96
N PRO A 135 2.11 8.87 10.76
CA PRO A 135 1.25 7.79 10.35
C PRO A 135 0.49 8.11 9.05
N SER A 136 0.37 7.13 8.17
CA SER A 136 -0.24 7.31 6.85
C SER A 136 -1.76 7.47 6.89
N GLY A 137 -2.41 7.03 7.97
CA GLY A 137 -3.86 7.03 8.09
C GLY A 137 -4.57 6.08 7.11
N VAL A 138 -5.90 6.09 7.18
CA VAL A 138 -6.77 5.27 6.32
C VAL A 138 -7.25 6.10 5.12
N PRO A 139 -7.24 5.57 3.88
CA PRO A 139 -6.95 4.18 3.52
C PRO A 139 -5.47 3.91 3.17
N ARG A 140 -4.59 4.92 3.17
CA ARG A 140 -3.22 4.83 2.65
C ARG A 140 -2.40 3.72 3.30
N GLN A 141 -2.57 3.49 4.59
CA GLN A 141 -1.86 2.44 5.32
C GLN A 141 -2.05 1.04 4.71
N MET A 142 -3.16 0.80 4.00
CA MET A 142 -3.48 -0.48 3.38
C MET A 142 -2.75 -0.73 2.04
N TYR A 143 -2.16 0.30 1.43
CA TYR A 143 -1.45 0.20 0.15
C TYR A 143 -0.03 0.79 0.15
N VAL A 144 0.56 1.01 1.32
CA VAL A 144 2.00 1.23 1.41
C VAL A 144 2.75 -0.06 1.08
N PRO A 145 3.97 0.00 0.51
CA PRO A 145 4.70 -1.18 0.01
C PRO A 145 5.36 -2.00 1.12
N PHE A 146 4.69 -2.12 2.26
CA PHE A 146 5.15 -2.89 3.42
C PHE A 146 4.13 -3.95 3.79
N GLY A 147 4.61 -4.99 4.48
CA GLY A 147 3.75 -6.04 5.00
C GLY A 147 2.95 -5.61 6.24
N PHE A 148 1.95 -6.40 6.54
CA PHE A 148 1.21 -6.29 7.79
C PHE A 148 0.68 -7.65 8.23
N GLN A 149 0.43 -7.78 9.52
CA GLN A 149 -0.18 -8.95 10.11
C GLN A 149 -1.61 -8.65 10.53
N ILE A 150 -2.53 -9.53 10.17
CA ILE A 150 -3.90 -9.54 10.71
C ILE A 150 -3.98 -10.53 11.85
N LEU A 151 -4.46 -10.08 13.00
CA LEU A 151 -4.77 -10.87 14.18
C LEU A 151 -6.25 -10.72 14.49
N GLN A 152 -6.91 -11.83 14.84
CA GLN A 152 -8.32 -11.83 15.20
C GLN A 152 -8.51 -12.41 16.59
N THR A 153 -9.26 -11.71 17.40
CA THR A 153 -9.70 -12.16 18.71
C THR A 153 -11.21 -11.91 18.83
N PRO A 154 -11.92 -12.58 19.73
CA PRO A 154 -13.33 -12.26 19.95
C PRO A 154 -13.53 -10.77 20.21
N GLY A 155 -14.32 -10.11 19.37
CA GLY A 155 -14.64 -8.70 19.47
C GLY A 155 -13.62 -7.71 18.92
N HIS A 156 -12.49 -8.17 18.35
CA HIS A 156 -11.49 -7.30 17.76
C HIS A 156 -10.80 -7.92 16.55
N VAL A 157 -10.47 -7.07 15.59
CA VAL A 157 -9.46 -7.34 14.55
C VAL A 157 -8.33 -6.35 14.74
N VAL A 158 -7.09 -6.83 14.72
CA VAL A 158 -5.89 -6.00 14.83
C VAL A 158 -5.10 -6.13 13.53
N ILE A 159 -4.71 -5.01 12.95
CA ILE A 159 -3.79 -4.97 11.81
C ILE A 159 -2.52 -4.29 12.31
N ALA A 160 -1.44 -5.07 12.40
CA ALA A 160 -0.13 -4.61 12.80
C ALA A 160 0.73 -4.41 11.54
N PHE A 161 1.17 -3.20 11.28
CA PHE A 161 1.94 -2.84 10.10
C PHE A 161 3.44 -2.84 10.40
N GLU A 162 4.25 -3.22 9.43
CA GLU A 162 5.70 -3.03 9.49
C GLU A 162 6.06 -1.53 9.46
N HIS A 163 5.32 -0.78 8.66
CA HIS A 163 5.58 0.64 8.45
C HIS A 163 5.20 1.49 9.66
N ASN A 164 6.16 2.30 10.14
CA ASN A 164 6.00 3.28 11.22
C ASN A 164 5.48 2.71 12.55
N HIS A 165 5.72 1.42 12.83
CA HIS A 165 5.19 0.76 14.04
C HIS A 165 3.67 0.94 14.21
N ALA A 166 2.97 1.21 13.11
CA ALA A 166 1.55 1.50 13.15
C ALA A 166 0.74 0.25 13.48
N SER A 167 -0.33 0.43 14.20
CA SER A 167 -1.30 -0.63 14.46
C SER A 167 -2.71 -0.07 14.47
N ARG A 168 -3.64 -0.82 13.87
CA ARG A 168 -5.08 -0.51 13.90
C ARG A 168 -5.79 -1.55 14.75
N ILE A 169 -6.37 -1.12 15.84
CA ILE A 169 -7.27 -1.94 16.66
C ILE A 169 -8.69 -1.62 16.24
N ILE A 170 -9.38 -2.61 15.68
CA ILE A 170 -10.72 -2.49 15.13
C ILE A 170 -11.69 -3.26 16.02
N PRO A 171 -12.38 -2.61 16.98
CA PRO A 171 -13.45 -3.26 17.74
C PRO A 171 -14.58 -3.69 16.84
N THR A 172 -15.06 -4.93 17.04
CA THR A 172 -16.20 -5.52 16.29
C THR A 172 -17.36 -5.86 17.20
N ASP A 173 -17.43 -5.26 18.38
CA ASP A 173 -18.42 -5.49 19.42
C ASP A 173 -19.60 -4.49 19.39
N GLY A 174 -19.66 -3.65 18.38
CA GLY A 174 -20.73 -2.67 18.18
C GLY A 174 -20.62 -1.40 19.01
N ARG A 175 -19.49 -1.18 19.72
CA ARG A 175 -19.27 0.08 20.43
C ARG A 175 -19.22 1.28 19.48
N PRO A 176 -19.68 2.47 19.89
CA PRO A 176 -19.67 3.66 19.05
C PRO A 176 -18.24 4.17 18.82
N HIS A 177 -18.10 5.06 17.85
CA HIS A 177 -16.88 5.85 17.65
C HIS A 177 -16.55 6.70 18.89
N VAL A 178 -15.27 7.06 19.01
CA VAL A 178 -14.83 8.04 20.00
C VAL A 178 -15.49 9.40 19.76
N GLY A 179 -15.49 10.25 20.78
CA GLY A 179 -16.14 11.57 20.68
C GLY A 179 -15.67 12.34 19.45
N LYS A 180 -16.61 12.99 18.76
CA LYS A 180 -16.38 13.71 17.48
C LYS A 180 -15.28 14.79 17.52
N ASN A 181 -14.91 15.25 18.72
CA ASN A 181 -13.85 16.26 18.90
C ASN A 181 -12.44 15.63 19.02
N ILE A 182 -12.34 14.30 19.12
CA ILE A 182 -11.07 13.59 19.12
C ILE A 182 -10.61 13.45 17.67
N ARG A 183 -9.39 13.88 17.38
CA ARG A 183 -8.79 13.83 16.05
C ARG A 183 -7.50 13.02 16.09
N LEU A 184 -7.41 12.02 15.22
CA LEU A 184 -6.37 11.00 15.24
C LEU A 184 -5.67 10.92 13.87
N TRP A 185 -4.39 10.58 13.88
CA TRP A 185 -3.64 10.26 12.65
C TRP A 185 -4.13 8.97 12.01
N GLU A 186 -4.23 7.89 12.79
CA GLU A 186 -4.71 6.57 12.32
C GLU A 186 -6.23 6.48 12.26
N MET A 187 -6.94 7.59 12.62
CA MET A 187 -8.40 7.66 12.66
C MET A 187 -9.02 6.67 13.67
N ASP A 188 -10.33 6.67 13.78
CA ASP A 188 -11.07 5.76 14.64
C ASP A 188 -11.82 4.73 13.79
N SER A 189 -11.50 3.46 13.98
CA SER A 189 -12.06 2.34 13.22
C SER A 189 -13.06 1.56 14.05
N ARG A 190 -14.23 1.24 13.45
CA ARG A 190 -15.25 0.36 14.04
C ARG A 190 -15.64 -0.70 13.02
N GLY A 191 -15.45 -1.97 13.39
CA GLY A 191 -15.72 -3.11 12.54
C GLY A 191 -17.08 -3.74 12.82
N ARG A 192 -17.65 -4.35 11.78
CA ARG A 192 -18.76 -5.29 11.88
C ARG A 192 -18.61 -6.34 10.79
N TRP A 193 -19.19 -7.52 11.06
CA TRP A 193 -19.23 -8.57 10.07
C TRP A 193 -20.55 -8.55 9.32
N GLU A 194 -20.51 -8.45 8.00
CA GLU A 194 -21.64 -8.61 7.09
C GLU A 194 -21.43 -9.90 6.28
N GLY A 195 -21.99 -11.01 6.77
CA GLY A 195 -21.67 -12.33 6.19
C GLY A 195 -20.17 -12.62 6.29
N ASP A 196 -19.51 -12.78 5.14
CA ASP A 196 -18.08 -13.08 5.06
C ASP A 196 -17.20 -11.86 4.80
N THR A 197 -17.76 -10.67 4.93
CA THR A 197 -17.06 -9.40 4.78
C THR A 197 -16.87 -8.71 6.13
N LEU A 198 -15.63 -8.33 6.43
CA LEU A 198 -15.36 -7.36 7.49
C LEU A 198 -15.60 -5.96 6.92
N VAL A 199 -16.58 -5.26 7.45
CA VAL A 199 -16.86 -3.86 7.11
C VAL A 199 -16.31 -2.99 8.23
N VAL A 200 -15.48 -2.02 7.87
CA VAL A 200 -14.87 -1.09 8.83
C VAL A 200 -15.32 0.33 8.51
N ASP A 201 -15.98 0.94 9.45
CA ASP A 201 -16.36 2.35 9.44
C ASP A 201 -15.24 3.16 10.07
N VAL A 202 -14.75 4.21 9.38
CA VAL A 202 -13.57 4.98 9.80
C VAL A 202 -13.85 6.46 9.77
N THR A 203 -13.65 7.12 10.91
CA THR A 203 -13.90 8.55 11.10
C THR A 203 -12.79 9.20 11.95
N ASN A 204 -13.01 10.42 12.42
CA ASN A 204 -12.15 11.12 13.38
C ASN A 204 -10.74 11.45 12.86
N SER A 205 -10.58 11.64 11.55
CA SER A 205 -9.33 12.13 10.97
C SER A 205 -8.92 13.49 11.54
N ASN A 206 -7.61 13.70 11.67
CA ASN A 206 -7.04 15.03 11.94
C ASN A 206 -6.85 15.87 10.65
N GLY A 207 -7.13 15.30 9.44
CA GLY A 207 -7.01 15.98 8.16
C GLY A 207 -5.58 16.21 7.69
N ARG A 208 -4.59 15.57 8.30
CA ARG A 208 -3.17 15.77 7.98
C ARG A 208 -2.54 14.70 7.10
N PRO A 209 -2.92 13.41 7.16
CA PRO A 209 -2.38 12.43 6.23
C PRO A 209 -2.76 12.77 4.78
N TRP A 210 -1.91 12.35 3.84
CA TRP A 210 -2.24 12.37 2.42
C TRP A 210 -2.64 10.99 1.94
N LEU A 211 -3.31 10.93 0.78
CA LEU A 211 -3.63 9.65 0.13
C LEU A 211 -2.42 9.04 -0.58
N ASP A 212 -1.45 9.87 -0.98
CA ASP A 212 -0.23 9.45 -1.68
C ASP A 212 0.83 10.55 -1.61
N ALA A 213 1.95 10.35 -2.31
CA ALA A 213 3.04 11.32 -2.34
C ALA A 213 2.84 12.49 -3.34
N GLN A 214 1.70 12.53 -4.05
CA GLN A 214 1.40 13.58 -5.04
C GLN A 214 0.58 14.74 -4.47
N GLY A 215 0.44 14.79 -3.14
CA GLY A 215 -0.34 15.84 -2.48
C GLY A 215 -1.85 15.61 -2.51
N ASN A 216 -2.30 14.42 -2.89
CA ASN A 216 -3.70 14.05 -2.80
C ASN A 216 -4.12 13.97 -1.33
N PHE A 217 -5.16 14.70 -0.96
CA PHE A 217 -5.49 14.99 0.43
C PHE A 217 -6.99 14.89 0.72
N PHE A 218 -7.33 14.95 1.98
CA PHE A 218 -8.68 15.03 2.51
C PHE A 218 -8.71 15.97 3.73
N SER A 219 -9.89 16.35 4.16
CA SER A 219 -10.08 17.17 5.36
C SER A 219 -10.33 16.34 6.63
N ALA A 220 -10.53 17.01 7.75
CA ALA A 220 -10.95 16.35 8.98
C ALA A 220 -12.41 15.82 8.93
N ALA A 221 -13.15 16.09 7.85
CA ALA A 221 -14.49 15.55 7.61
C ALA A 221 -14.47 14.20 6.87
N LEU A 222 -13.28 13.66 6.59
CA LEU A 222 -13.15 12.36 5.94
C LEU A 222 -13.94 11.27 6.67
N HIS A 223 -14.68 10.51 5.88
CA HIS A 223 -15.33 9.27 6.26
C HIS A 223 -14.93 8.18 5.25
N VAL A 224 -14.50 7.03 5.75
CA VAL A 224 -14.15 5.89 4.91
C VAL A 224 -14.91 4.65 5.37
N VAL A 225 -15.49 3.93 4.42
CA VAL A 225 -16.07 2.61 4.67
C VAL A 225 -15.25 1.59 3.89
N GLU A 226 -14.46 0.80 4.62
CA GLU A 226 -13.64 -0.26 4.06
C GLU A 226 -14.40 -1.59 4.10
N ARG A 227 -14.14 -2.45 3.12
CA ARG A 227 -14.67 -3.80 3.03
C ARG A 227 -13.55 -4.77 2.70
N LEU A 228 -13.31 -5.72 3.59
CA LEU A 228 -12.31 -6.78 3.42
C LEU A 228 -13.05 -8.11 3.25
N THR A 229 -12.90 -8.73 2.09
CA THR A 229 -13.58 -9.99 1.75
C THR A 229 -12.58 -10.96 1.17
N MET A 230 -12.46 -12.15 1.75
CA MET A 230 -11.62 -13.20 1.14
C MET A 230 -12.27 -13.70 -0.15
N VAL A 231 -11.47 -13.82 -1.21
CA VAL A 231 -11.90 -14.36 -2.51
C VAL A 231 -11.25 -15.70 -2.84
N ASP A 232 -10.20 -16.03 -2.10
CA ASP A 232 -9.58 -17.35 -1.92
C ASP A 232 -8.78 -17.36 -0.60
N THR A 233 -8.04 -18.43 -0.32
CA THR A 233 -7.23 -18.56 0.91
C THR A 233 -6.09 -17.56 1.01
N ASP A 234 -5.66 -16.99 -0.11
CA ASP A 234 -4.45 -16.18 -0.23
C ASP A 234 -4.71 -14.76 -0.73
N THR A 235 -5.98 -14.43 -0.95
CA THR A 235 -6.37 -13.12 -1.51
C THR A 235 -7.54 -12.52 -0.75
N ILE A 236 -7.36 -11.32 -0.22
CA ILE A 236 -8.43 -10.47 0.27
C ILE A 236 -8.72 -9.41 -0.80
N HIS A 237 -9.97 -9.31 -1.20
CA HIS A 237 -10.47 -8.15 -1.92
C HIS A 237 -10.69 -7.03 -0.92
N TYR A 238 -9.90 -5.98 -1.07
CA TYR A 238 -10.09 -4.73 -0.35
C TYR A 238 -10.80 -3.75 -1.26
N ASP A 239 -11.90 -3.19 -0.79
CA ASP A 239 -12.51 -2.01 -1.39
C ASP A 239 -12.82 -0.97 -0.30
N ALA A 240 -12.67 0.30 -0.64
CA ALA A 240 -12.98 1.40 0.26
C ALA A 240 -13.77 2.49 -0.45
N THR A 241 -14.88 2.89 0.15
CA THR A 241 -15.62 4.09 -0.24
C THR A 241 -15.11 5.25 0.58
N ILE A 242 -14.70 6.31 -0.11
CA ILE A 242 -14.08 7.51 0.45
C ILE A 242 -15.06 8.67 0.25
N GLU A 243 -15.41 9.33 1.33
CA GLU A 243 -16.34 10.47 1.34
C GLU A 243 -15.73 11.62 2.14
N ASP A 244 -15.69 12.78 1.55
CA ASP A 244 -15.37 14.05 2.21
C ASP A 244 -16.09 15.17 1.47
N PRO A 245 -17.28 15.59 1.93
CA PRO A 245 -18.09 16.55 1.22
C PRO A 245 -17.47 17.96 1.17
N GLN A 246 -16.41 18.20 1.95
CA GLN A 246 -15.67 19.46 1.91
C GLN A 246 -14.61 19.46 0.80
N VAL A 247 -14.12 18.30 0.38
CA VAL A 247 -13.01 18.16 -0.57
C VAL A 247 -13.46 17.56 -1.91
N TYR A 248 -14.39 16.61 -1.89
CA TYR A 248 -14.86 15.90 -3.08
C TYR A 248 -16.28 16.29 -3.48
N THR A 249 -16.57 16.20 -4.75
CA THR A 249 -17.90 16.48 -5.32
C THR A 249 -18.89 15.35 -5.09
N ARG A 250 -18.40 14.14 -4.80
CA ARG A 250 -19.16 12.93 -4.49
C ARG A 250 -18.29 11.88 -3.78
N PRO A 251 -18.87 10.86 -3.16
CA PRO A 251 -18.14 9.66 -2.75
C PRO A 251 -17.49 8.97 -3.95
N TRP A 252 -16.35 8.34 -3.71
CA TRP A 252 -15.58 7.61 -4.72
C TRP A 252 -14.95 6.35 -4.12
N LYS A 253 -14.43 5.44 -4.97
CA LYS A 253 -13.96 4.13 -4.49
C LYS A 253 -12.60 3.76 -5.04
N ILE A 254 -11.84 3.09 -4.17
CA ILE A 254 -10.65 2.33 -4.54
C ILE A 254 -10.90 0.85 -4.30
N ALA A 255 -10.21 -0.02 -5.06
CA ALA A 255 -10.17 -1.45 -4.79
C ALA A 255 -8.89 -2.07 -5.31
N PHE A 256 -8.38 -3.08 -4.60
CA PHE A 256 -7.18 -3.82 -4.99
C PHE A 256 -7.08 -5.17 -4.25
N PRO A 257 -6.26 -6.12 -4.77
CA PRO A 257 -5.98 -7.36 -4.06
C PRO A 257 -4.94 -7.14 -2.95
N ILE A 258 -5.24 -7.64 -1.76
CA ILE A 258 -4.25 -7.87 -0.71
C ILE A 258 -3.84 -9.33 -0.77
N ARG A 259 -2.54 -9.61 -0.80
CA ARG A 259 -1.97 -10.94 -1.00
C ARG A 259 -1.40 -11.51 0.28
N ARG A 260 -1.60 -12.80 0.52
CA ARG A 260 -0.94 -13.49 1.63
C ARG A 260 0.57 -13.57 1.37
N ASN A 261 1.37 -13.20 2.36
CA ASN A 261 2.79 -13.49 2.34
C ASN A 261 3.00 -14.99 2.61
N LYS A 262 3.63 -15.68 1.65
CA LYS A 262 3.85 -17.13 1.70
C LYS A 262 5.29 -17.53 2.03
N GLN A 263 6.13 -16.58 2.39
CA GLN A 263 7.49 -16.90 2.80
C GLN A 263 7.44 -17.70 4.12
N PRO A 264 7.99 -18.95 4.16
CA PRO A 264 7.82 -19.85 5.31
C PRO A 264 8.36 -19.28 6.62
N ASP A 265 9.44 -18.52 6.52
CA ASP A 265 10.17 -17.96 7.67
C ASP A 265 9.96 -16.43 7.77
N HIS A 266 8.84 -15.93 7.23
CA HIS A 266 8.55 -14.51 7.31
C HIS A 266 8.23 -14.10 8.74
N GLU A 267 9.02 -13.17 9.24
CA GLU A 267 8.74 -12.44 10.47
C GLU A 267 8.44 -10.99 10.12
N GLN A 268 7.57 -10.37 10.89
CA GLN A 268 7.27 -8.97 10.73
C GLN A 268 8.48 -8.12 11.10
N ILE A 269 8.93 -7.31 10.16
CA ILE A 269 10.12 -6.46 10.33
C ILE A 269 9.71 -5.16 10.99
N GLU A 270 10.55 -4.68 11.89
CA GLU A 270 10.43 -3.35 12.46
C GLU A 270 10.97 -2.31 11.48
N TYR A 271 10.11 -1.39 11.06
CA TYR A 271 10.50 -0.21 10.29
C TYR A 271 10.45 1.04 11.18
N ALA A 272 11.59 1.39 11.75
CA ALA A 272 11.73 2.46 12.74
C ALA A 272 12.06 3.79 12.05
N CYS A 273 11.07 4.47 11.52
CA CYS A 273 11.26 5.72 10.78
C CYS A 273 11.78 6.87 11.65
N HIS A 274 11.44 6.91 12.94
CA HIS A 274 11.82 8.03 13.83
C HIS A 274 13.21 7.90 14.46
N GLU A 275 13.78 6.70 14.49
CA GLU A 275 15.04 6.46 15.18
C GLU A 275 16.22 7.05 14.43
N GLY A 276 16.78 8.13 14.99
CA GLY A 276 17.92 8.82 14.40
C GLY A 276 17.62 9.62 13.14
N GLU A 277 16.31 9.83 12.83
CA GLU A 277 15.91 10.64 11.70
C GLU A 277 16.44 12.07 11.80
N ARG A 278 17.19 12.50 10.81
CA ARG A 278 17.76 13.84 10.68
C ARG A 278 17.32 14.59 9.43
N ASP A 279 16.50 13.95 8.61
CA ASP A 279 16.11 14.47 7.31
C ASP A 279 15.19 15.69 7.42
N GLU A 280 14.48 15.86 8.54
CA GLU A 280 13.67 17.05 8.78
C GLU A 280 14.50 18.34 8.63
N GLN A 281 15.74 18.34 9.13
CA GLN A 281 16.64 19.49 8.99
C GLN A 281 17.10 19.66 7.54
N HIS A 282 17.42 18.57 6.84
CA HIS A 282 17.82 18.60 5.44
C HIS A 282 16.69 19.05 4.54
N ILE A 283 15.49 18.51 4.75
CA ILE A 283 14.29 18.82 3.97
C ILE A 283 13.85 20.25 4.20
N GLY A 284 13.91 20.73 5.44
CA GLY A 284 13.70 22.15 5.76
C GLY A 284 14.71 23.07 5.06
N SER A 285 15.95 22.63 4.90
CA SER A 285 16.98 23.37 4.15
C SER A 285 16.71 23.45 2.64
N LEU A 286 15.94 22.51 2.09
CA LEU A 286 15.48 22.53 0.70
C LEU A 286 14.22 23.38 0.49
N GLY A 287 13.68 23.97 1.54
CA GLY A 287 12.54 24.87 1.49
C GLY A 287 11.17 24.22 1.62
N TYR A 288 11.10 22.90 1.80
CA TYR A 288 9.84 22.22 2.05
C TYR A 288 9.32 22.51 3.47
N LYS A 289 8.01 22.58 3.58
CA LYS A 289 7.30 22.86 4.84
C LYS A 289 6.55 21.64 5.31
N THR A 290 6.42 21.50 6.62
CA THR A 290 5.51 20.51 7.21
C THR A 290 4.06 20.86 6.85
N TYR A 291 3.30 19.89 6.39
CA TYR A 291 1.90 20.08 6.01
C TYR A 291 1.02 20.33 7.25
N PRO A 292 0.33 21.49 7.32
CA PRO A 292 -0.45 21.85 8.51
C PRO A 292 -1.83 21.18 8.56
N GLY A 293 -2.26 20.54 7.48
CA GLY A 293 -3.65 20.17 7.22
C GLY A 293 -4.38 21.22 6.39
N VAL A 294 -5.50 20.85 5.78
CA VAL A 294 -6.32 21.76 4.99
C VAL A 294 -7.45 22.36 5.82
N VAL A 295 -7.74 23.63 5.58
CA VAL A 295 -8.96 24.30 6.04
C VAL A 295 -9.80 24.58 4.79
N PRO A 296 -10.91 23.84 4.55
CA PRO A 296 -11.78 24.11 3.42
C PRO A 296 -12.33 25.52 3.43
N PRO A 297 -12.58 26.13 2.27
CA PRO A 297 -13.25 27.44 2.20
C PRO A 297 -14.66 27.34 2.80
N GLN A 298 -15.09 28.45 3.44
CA GLN A 298 -16.42 28.57 4.03
C GLN A 298 -17.49 28.80 2.98
#